data_94381003d0ec1132327b9048c293b934
#
_entry.id   94381003d0ec1132327b9048c293b934
#
_cell.length_a   1.000
_cell.length_b   1.000
_cell.length_c   1.000
_cell.angle_alpha   90.00
_cell.angle_beta   90.00
_cell.angle_gamma   90.00
#
_symmetry.space_group_name_H-M   'P 1'
#
loop_
_entity.id
_entity.type
_entity.pdbx_description
1 polymer ?
#
loop_
_entity_poly.entity_id
_entity_poly.type
_entity_poly.pdbx_seq_one_letter_code
_entity_poly.pdbx_strand_id
1 'polypeptide(L)'
;MGTKFEFKFKQENSDVNKRKQLYDKIKQTYPNKIPIVVEKDPESVTLNDINKTKYLIPCSLTAFQFNFGIRKRLQLNESEALFLMAKGKHIISGEITMNDVYEKYSDKEDGFLYITYMGALTWGSN
;
A
#
# COMPACT_ATOMS: atom_id res chain seq x y z
N MET A 1 -4.43 -21.86 14.50
CA MET A 1 -3.39 -21.04 13.98
C MET A 1 -3.71 -20.54 12.61
N GLY A 2 -3.86 -19.27 12.46
CA GLY A 2 -4.16 -18.67 11.17
C GLY A 2 -2.96 -18.69 10.24
N THR A 3 -3.25 -18.54 8.97
CA THR A 3 -2.21 -18.35 7.97
C THR A 3 -1.70 -16.93 8.05
N LYS A 4 -0.40 -16.76 8.00
CA LYS A 4 0.18 -15.45 7.99
C LYS A 4 -0.14 -14.76 6.66
N PHE A 5 -0.57 -13.52 6.70
CA PHE A 5 -0.82 -12.76 5.48
C PHE A 5 0.49 -12.51 4.74
N GLU A 6 0.46 -12.70 3.45
CA GLU A 6 1.57 -12.34 2.60
C GLU A 6 1.02 -11.69 1.34
N PHE A 7 1.67 -10.60 0.90
CA PHE A 7 1.26 -9.90 -0.32
C PHE A 7 1.33 -10.83 -1.51
N LYS A 8 0.31 -10.76 -2.37
CA LYS A 8 0.29 -11.52 -3.62
C LYS A 8 1.51 -11.21 -4.47
N PHE A 9 1.93 -9.95 -4.46
CA PHE A 9 3.12 -9.56 -5.20
C PHE A 9 4.33 -10.40 -4.79
N LYS A 10 4.50 -10.65 -3.49
CA LYS A 10 5.60 -11.46 -3.00
C LYS A 10 5.41 -12.94 -3.33
N GLN A 11 4.17 -13.41 -3.33
CA GLN A 11 3.88 -14.80 -3.70
C GLN A 11 4.20 -15.05 -5.16
N GLU A 12 3.85 -14.09 -6.03
CA GLU A 12 4.07 -14.20 -7.47
C GLU A 12 5.52 -13.90 -7.85
N ASN A 13 6.24 -13.22 -6.99
CA ASN A 13 7.64 -12.86 -7.19
C ASN A 13 8.41 -13.24 -5.94
N SER A 14 8.55 -14.54 -5.72
CA SER A 14 9.04 -15.07 -4.46
C SER A 14 10.54 -14.90 -4.24
N ASP A 15 11.29 -14.69 -5.31
CA ASP A 15 12.74 -14.51 -5.21
C ASP A 15 13.03 -13.05 -4.80
N VAL A 16 13.51 -12.87 -3.58
CA VAL A 16 13.79 -11.52 -3.04
C VAL A 16 14.83 -10.80 -3.88
N ASN A 17 15.80 -11.52 -4.43
CA ASN A 17 16.84 -10.89 -5.25
C ASN A 17 16.25 -10.33 -6.53
N LYS A 18 15.28 -11.02 -7.11
CA LYS A 18 14.60 -10.52 -8.32
C LYS A 18 13.75 -9.32 -8.02
N ARG A 19 13.05 -9.32 -6.85
CA ARG A 19 12.29 -8.14 -6.44
C ARG A 19 13.21 -6.94 -6.24
N LYS A 20 14.37 -7.18 -5.60
CA LYS A 20 15.35 -6.12 -5.39
C LYS A 20 15.87 -5.57 -6.70
N GLN A 21 16.14 -6.44 -7.67
CA GLN A 21 16.60 -6.02 -8.99
C GLN A 21 15.55 -5.18 -9.70
N LEU A 22 14.29 -5.58 -9.60
CA LEU A 22 13.19 -4.80 -10.17
C LEU A 22 13.11 -3.42 -9.52
N TYR A 23 13.20 -3.38 -8.20
CA TYR A 23 13.21 -2.13 -7.46
C TYR A 23 14.35 -1.22 -7.92
N ASP A 24 15.55 -1.77 -8.01
CA ASP A 24 16.74 -1.00 -8.42
C ASP A 24 16.55 -0.40 -9.81
N LYS A 25 15.99 -1.18 -10.73
CA LYS A 25 15.71 -0.71 -12.07
C LYS A 25 14.73 0.45 -12.08
N ILE A 26 13.67 0.33 -11.29
CA ILE A 26 12.67 1.39 -11.19
C ILE A 26 13.30 2.66 -10.63
N LYS A 27 14.11 2.53 -9.59
CA LYS A 27 14.76 3.69 -8.97
C LYS A 27 15.79 4.34 -9.88
N GLN A 28 16.44 3.56 -10.71
CA GLN A 28 17.37 4.11 -11.71
C GLN A 28 16.62 4.99 -12.71
N THR A 29 15.47 4.52 -13.15
CA THR A 29 14.69 5.22 -14.17
C THR A 29 13.93 6.41 -13.56
N TYR A 30 13.43 6.25 -12.32
CA TYR A 30 12.58 7.25 -11.67
C TYR A 30 13.10 7.54 -10.26
N PRO A 31 14.26 8.22 -10.14
CA PRO A 31 14.89 8.40 -8.82
C PRO A 31 14.06 9.20 -7.83
N ASN A 32 13.14 10.05 -8.33
CA ASN A 32 12.32 10.89 -7.45
C ASN A 32 10.94 10.33 -7.20
N LYS A 33 10.73 9.06 -7.55
CA LYS A 33 9.44 8.41 -7.34
C LYS A 33 9.58 7.21 -6.42
N ILE A 34 8.47 6.84 -5.82
CA ILE A 34 8.42 5.74 -4.85
C ILE A 34 7.60 4.60 -5.43
N PRO A 35 8.17 3.40 -5.55
CA PRO A 35 7.40 2.23 -5.99
C PRO A 35 6.65 1.63 -4.80
N ILE A 36 5.33 1.49 -4.95
CA ILE A 36 4.43 1.02 -3.89
C ILE A 36 3.61 -0.14 -4.40
N VAL A 37 3.42 -1.13 -3.55
CA VAL A 37 2.48 -2.24 -3.77
C VAL A 37 1.32 -2.05 -2.80
N VAL A 38 0.08 -2.01 -3.33
CA VAL A 38 -1.12 -1.82 -2.52
C VAL A 38 -2.03 -3.01 -2.70
N GLU A 39 -2.42 -3.65 -1.59
CA GLU A 39 -3.34 -4.77 -1.62
C GLU A 39 -4.33 -4.66 -0.47
N LYS A 40 -5.49 -5.26 -0.66
CA LYS A 40 -6.53 -5.22 0.37
C LYS A 40 -6.10 -6.04 1.57
N ASP A 41 -6.30 -5.48 2.77
CA ASP A 41 -6.07 -6.22 4.01
C ASP A 41 -7.07 -7.38 4.07
N PRO A 42 -6.62 -8.59 4.44
CA PRO A 42 -7.51 -9.75 4.46
C PRO A 42 -8.67 -9.61 5.44
N GLU A 43 -8.55 -8.72 6.42
CA GLU A 43 -9.65 -8.46 7.35
C GLU A 43 -10.68 -7.48 6.82
N SER A 44 -10.41 -6.86 5.67
CA SER A 44 -11.36 -5.92 5.09
C SER A 44 -12.51 -6.70 4.44
N VAL A 45 -13.73 -6.44 4.90
CA VAL A 45 -14.90 -7.19 4.44
C VAL A 45 -15.85 -6.31 3.64
N THR A 46 -15.62 -5.01 3.60
CA THR A 46 -16.57 -4.08 2.99
C THR A 46 -16.09 -3.54 1.65
N LEU A 47 -14.82 -3.65 1.34
CA LEU A 47 -14.25 -3.06 0.13
C LEU A 47 -13.89 -4.13 -0.89
N ASN A 48 -13.97 -3.76 -2.15
CA ASN A 48 -13.57 -4.63 -3.24
C ASN A 48 -12.06 -4.67 -3.37
N ASP A 49 -11.57 -5.67 -4.10
CA ASP A 49 -10.16 -5.71 -4.47
C ASP A 49 -9.88 -4.61 -5.49
N ILE A 50 -8.76 -3.93 -5.30
CA ILE A 50 -8.35 -2.88 -6.22
C ILE A 50 -7.69 -3.51 -7.45
N ASN A 51 -8.05 -3.01 -8.66
CA ASN A 51 -7.51 -3.61 -9.87
C ASN A 51 -6.10 -3.18 -10.19
N LYS A 52 -5.66 -2.01 -9.72
CA LYS A 52 -4.27 -1.61 -9.88
C LYS A 52 -3.59 -1.72 -8.53
N THR A 53 -2.56 -2.56 -8.45
CA THR A 53 -1.85 -2.81 -7.19
C THR A 53 -0.45 -2.22 -7.16
N LYS A 54 0.11 -1.84 -8.30
CA LYS A 54 1.47 -1.31 -8.37
C LYS A 54 1.43 0.16 -8.72
N TYR A 55 2.09 0.97 -7.93
CA TYR A 55 2.07 2.43 -8.07
C TYR A 55 3.47 2.98 -8.07
N LEU A 56 3.65 4.06 -8.83
CA LEU A 56 4.88 4.81 -8.86
C LEU A 56 4.50 6.26 -8.66
N ILE A 57 4.78 6.80 -7.49
CA ILE A 57 4.27 8.12 -7.11
C ILE A 57 5.39 9.09 -6.76
N PRO A 58 5.14 10.40 -6.90
CA PRO A 58 6.15 11.39 -6.51
C PRO A 58 6.43 11.34 -5.01
N CYS A 59 7.68 11.59 -4.65
CA CYS A 59 8.11 11.60 -3.25
C CYS A 59 7.34 12.61 -2.40
N SER A 60 6.93 13.72 -3.00
CA SER A 60 6.27 14.82 -2.28
C SER A 60 4.78 14.60 -2.04
N LEU A 61 4.19 13.56 -2.63
CA LEU A 61 2.78 13.28 -2.43
C LEU A 61 2.52 13.00 -0.95
N THR A 62 1.45 13.60 -0.40
CA THR A 62 1.12 13.35 1.01
C THR A 62 0.31 12.06 1.15
N ALA A 63 0.28 11.53 2.37
CA ALA A 63 -0.54 10.36 2.65
C ALA A 63 -2.02 10.64 2.35
N PHE A 64 -2.48 11.85 2.66
CA PHE A 64 -3.85 12.27 2.36
C PHE A 64 -4.12 12.20 0.85
N GLN A 65 -3.20 12.73 0.06
CA GLN A 65 -3.36 12.73 -1.40
C GLN A 65 -3.34 11.31 -1.96
N PHE A 66 -2.48 10.47 -1.41
CA PHE A 66 -2.42 9.07 -1.85
C PHE A 66 -3.71 8.34 -1.49
N ASN A 67 -4.21 8.55 -0.26
CA ASN A 67 -5.49 7.99 0.17
C ASN A 67 -6.60 8.41 -0.79
N PHE A 68 -6.63 9.69 -1.14
CA PHE A 68 -7.65 10.23 -2.05
C PHE A 68 -7.60 9.52 -3.41
N GLY A 69 -6.39 9.29 -3.92
CA GLY A 69 -6.23 8.56 -5.19
C GLY A 69 -6.73 7.12 -5.12
N ILE A 70 -6.45 6.43 -4.02
CA ILE A 70 -6.94 5.06 -3.84
C ILE A 70 -8.46 5.05 -3.71
N ARG A 71 -9.05 6.02 -2.97
CA ARG A 71 -10.50 6.14 -2.87
C ARG A 71 -11.14 6.24 -4.24
N LYS A 72 -10.56 7.04 -5.12
CA LYS A 72 -11.10 7.22 -6.47
C LYS A 72 -11.05 5.92 -7.27
N ARG A 73 -9.97 5.20 -7.16
CA ARG A 73 -9.84 3.91 -7.86
C ARG A 73 -10.85 2.90 -7.37
N LEU A 74 -11.15 2.91 -6.08
CA LEU A 74 -12.13 2.01 -5.49
C LEU A 74 -13.56 2.51 -5.68
N GLN A 75 -13.73 3.73 -6.19
CA GLN A 75 -15.03 4.35 -6.43
C GLN A 75 -15.86 4.45 -5.16
N LEU A 76 -15.20 4.84 -4.07
CA LEU A 76 -15.88 4.99 -2.79
C LEU A 76 -16.64 6.32 -2.74
N ASN A 77 -17.79 6.30 -2.07
CA ASN A 77 -18.51 7.54 -1.80
C ASN A 77 -17.98 8.18 -0.51
N GLU A 78 -18.47 9.37 -0.20
CA GLU A 78 -17.92 10.15 0.90
C GLU A 78 -18.14 9.51 2.28
N SER A 79 -19.17 8.68 2.39
CA SER A 79 -19.46 8.06 3.68
C SER A 79 -18.67 6.80 3.94
N GLU A 80 -17.99 6.29 2.94
CA GLU A 80 -17.19 5.07 3.11
C GLU A 80 -15.79 5.40 3.60
N ALA A 81 -15.37 4.71 4.67
CA ALA A 81 -14.03 4.91 5.23
C ALA A 81 -12.99 4.13 4.42
N LEU A 82 -11.78 4.68 4.40
CA LEU A 82 -10.63 4.00 3.81
C LEU A 82 -9.42 4.25 4.71
N PHE A 83 -8.82 3.19 5.19
CA PHE A 83 -7.60 3.25 5.99
C PHE A 83 -6.46 2.62 5.21
N LEU A 84 -5.33 3.31 5.14
CA LEU A 84 -4.11 2.78 4.56
C LEU A 84 -3.16 2.45 5.70
N MET A 85 -2.49 1.31 5.59
CA MET A 85 -1.63 0.82 6.66
C MET A 85 -0.31 0.30 6.10
N ALA A 86 0.75 0.48 6.88
CA ALA A 86 2.07 -0.03 6.57
C ALA A 86 2.51 -0.96 7.70
N LYS A 87 3.29 -1.98 7.35
CA LYS A 87 3.89 -2.93 8.32
C LYS A 87 2.91 -3.29 9.43
N GLY A 88 1.97 -4.12 9.08
CA GLY A 88 0.94 -4.54 10.02
C GLY A 88 -0.16 -3.51 10.09
N LYS A 89 -0.31 -2.87 11.23
CA LYS A 89 -1.45 -1.99 11.45
C LYS A 89 -1.07 -0.53 11.66
N HIS A 90 0.05 -0.08 11.15
CA HIS A 90 0.44 1.32 11.27
C HIS A 90 -0.32 2.16 10.25
N ILE A 91 -1.32 2.89 10.71
CA ILE A 91 -2.14 3.74 9.84
C ILE A 91 -1.31 4.92 9.36
N ILE A 92 -1.35 5.18 8.06
CA ILE A 92 -0.70 6.33 7.46
C ILE A 92 -1.77 7.31 7.00
N SER A 93 -1.63 8.56 7.39
CA SER A 93 -2.67 9.55 7.08
C SER A 93 -2.12 10.97 7.22
N GLY A 94 -2.87 11.92 6.67
CA GLY A 94 -2.60 13.34 6.89
C GLY A 94 -1.54 13.91 5.99
N GLU A 95 -0.84 14.87 6.55
CA GLU A 95 0.11 15.69 5.77
C GLU A 95 1.51 15.08 5.66
N ILE A 96 1.75 13.95 6.31
CA ILE A 96 3.04 13.27 6.16
C ILE A 96 3.25 12.93 4.70
N THR A 97 4.46 13.08 4.20
CA THR A 97 4.73 12.76 2.80
C THR A 97 4.90 11.25 2.64
N MET A 98 4.61 10.78 1.44
CA MET A 98 4.82 9.37 1.16
C MET A 98 6.32 9.02 1.18
N ASN A 99 7.18 10.01 0.97
CA ASN A 99 8.61 9.77 1.17
C ASN A 99 8.94 9.43 2.61
N ASP A 100 8.32 10.13 3.56
CA ASP A 100 8.52 9.82 4.99
C ASP A 100 8.01 8.43 5.33
N VAL A 101 6.85 8.06 4.76
CA VAL A 101 6.30 6.71 4.94
C VAL A 101 7.27 5.67 4.37
N TYR A 102 7.79 5.94 3.19
CA TYR A 102 8.72 5.05 2.51
C TYR A 102 9.99 4.84 3.33
N GLU A 103 10.58 5.93 3.84
CA GLU A 103 11.80 5.81 4.63
C GLU A 103 11.59 5.02 5.90
N LYS A 104 10.41 5.16 6.49
CA LYS A 104 10.10 4.50 7.75
C LYS A 104 9.67 3.05 7.58
N TYR A 105 8.92 2.75 6.52
CA TYR A 105 8.22 1.48 6.41
C TYR A 105 8.57 0.65 5.19
N SER A 106 9.46 1.10 4.32
CA SER A 106 9.80 0.29 3.15
C SER A 106 10.43 -1.04 3.56
N ASP A 107 10.25 -2.04 2.72
CA ASP A 107 10.84 -3.35 2.95
C ASP A 107 12.35 -3.24 2.80
N LYS A 108 13.08 -3.67 3.83
CA LYS A 108 14.53 -3.53 3.84
C LYS A 108 15.23 -4.54 2.93
N GLU A 109 14.53 -5.60 2.57
CA GLU A 109 15.12 -6.62 1.72
C GLU A 109 14.98 -6.30 0.24
N ASP A 110 13.82 -5.81 -0.20
CA ASP A 110 13.61 -5.55 -1.61
C ASP A 110 13.40 -4.08 -1.98
N GLY A 111 13.17 -3.21 -1.00
CA GLY A 111 13.06 -1.77 -1.23
C GLY A 111 11.66 -1.24 -1.48
N PHE A 112 10.72 -2.10 -1.82
CA PHE A 112 9.34 -1.65 -2.08
C PHE A 112 8.64 -1.21 -0.81
N LEU A 113 7.70 -0.28 -0.97
CA LEU A 113 6.80 0.08 0.11
C LEU A 113 5.50 -0.70 -0.06
N TYR A 114 5.14 -1.48 0.95
CA TYR A 114 3.96 -2.33 0.92
C TYR A 114 2.86 -1.72 1.79
N ILE A 115 1.72 -1.45 1.18
CA ILE A 115 0.58 -0.81 1.84
C ILE A 115 -0.63 -1.73 1.74
N THR A 116 -1.33 -1.93 2.85
CA THR A 116 -2.64 -2.56 2.81
C THR A 116 -3.71 -1.51 3.01
N TYR A 117 -4.91 -1.79 2.50
CA TYR A 117 -6.05 -0.91 2.73
C TYR A 117 -7.22 -1.70 3.29
N MET A 118 -8.05 -1.02 4.07
CA MET A 118 -9.28 -1.62 4.57
C MET A 118 -10.33 -0.55 4.82
N GLY A 119 -11.57 -0.97 4.83
CA GLY A 119 -12.68 -0.10 5.17
C GLY A 119 -12.99 -0.16 6.65
N ALA A 120 -14.12 0.44 7.02
CA ALA A 120 -14.57 0.39 8.39
C ALA A 120 -14.88 -1.05 8.78
N LEU A 121 -14.59 -1.37 10.04
CA LEU A 121 -15.02 -2.64 10.61
C LEU A 121 -16.50 -2.54 10.90
N THR A 122 -17.27 -3.51 10.43
CA THR A 122 -18.72 -3.44 10.54
C THR A 122 -19.28 -4.39 11.57
N TRP A 123 -18.47 -5.27 12.12
CA TRP A 123 -18.97 -6.19 13.12
C TRP A 123 -19.47 -5.41 14.31
N GLY A 124 -20.64 -5.76 14.79
CA GLY A 124 -21.25 -5.08 15.92
C GLY A 124 -21.92 -3.78 15.57
N SER A 125 -21.84 -3.34 14.36
CA SER A 125 -22.41 -2.06 13.99
C SER A 125 -23.79 -2.18 13.40
N ASN A 126 -24.21 -3.37 13.25
CA ASN A 126 -25.45 -3.54 12.66
C ASN A 126 -26.40 -4.18 13.26
#